data_4f83dc8bdf9ea863ed85e2aef0104619
#
_entry.id   4f83dc8bdf9ea863ed85e2aef0104619
#
_cell.length_a   1.000
_cell.length_b   1.000
_cell.length_c   1.000
_cell.angle_alpha   90.00
_cell.angle_beta   90.00
_cell.angle_gamma   90.00
#
_symmetry.space_group_name_H-M   'P 1'
#
loop_
_entity.id
_entity.type
_entity.pdbx_description
1 polymer ?
#
loop_
_entity_poly.entity_id
_entity_poly.type
_entity_poly.pdbx_seq_one_letter_code
_entity_poly.pdbx_strand_id
1 'polypeptide(L)'
;MTKSVRMFGGLLAACGFLAAQPALAETAVRFGVDAYTTGSQIWVAEDKGYFDEEGIDAQITTFATGVEAIDALLVGRADMSVGLDFPMVSRIQGGKLKVLAGIFHSTPGFHKLVVSNDIQEPSDLKGKKIGIATGTAEHLITIKYLEENGVSPDDVEIVGFTSLMEIVASLRSGRIDASFVWADGTEKSTSDGEHYVLTDDSAAKLKGSAYIAAASGFAEEKPEAVVSVLRALDKASSFIEANRDEAADIIASHTRAPRDTVRNLLEYNAFSLALGDYEKAGFDAVSEFVSRSQSTEVTFATGVDASFLTEAVPSAVTLAE
;
A
#
# COMPACT_ATOMS: atom_id res chain seq x y z
N MET A 1 4.04 -5.79 -94.09
CA MET A 1 3.16 -6.68 -93.26
C MET A 1 3.93 -7.12 -92.07
N THR A 2 3.79 -6.39 -90.92
CA THR A 2 4.51 -6.67 -89.68
C THR A 2 3.47 -6.73 -88.56
N LYS A 3 3.33 -7.91 -87.97
CA LYS A 3 2.38 -8.19 -86.88
C LYS A 3 3.05 -7.82 -85.53
N SER A 4 2.46 -6.87 -84.82
CA SER A 4 2.78 -6.49 -83.42
C SER A 4 2.22 -7.56 -82.48
N VAL A 5 3.05 -8.14 -81.64
CA VAL A 5 2.69 -9.00 -80.52
C VAL A 5 2.60 -8.09 -79.25
N ARG A 6 1.41 -7.98 -78.69
CA ARG A 6 1.20 -7.33 -77.41
C ARG A 6 1.42 -8.34 -76.25
N MET A 7 2.41 -8.06 -75.43
CA MET A 7 2.70 -8.85 -74.25
C MET A 7 1.87 -8.28 -73.09
N PHE A 8 0.94 -9.08 -72.55
CA PHE A 8 0.18 -8.76 -71.30
C PHE A 8 1.03 -9.13 -70.08
N GLY A 9 1.48 -8.12 -69.32
CA GLY A 9 2.12 -8.30 -68.04
C GLY A 9 1.05 -8.45 -66.96
N GLY A 10 0.95 -9.64 -66.39
CA GLY A 10 0.09 -9.90 -65.23
C GLY A 10 0.72 -9.36 -63.95
N LEU A 11 0.06 -8.42 -63.28
CA LEU A 11 0.40 -7.94 -61.95
C LEU A 11 -0.16 -8.93 -60.90
N LEU A 12 0.70 -9.71 -60.26
CA LEU A 12 0.34 -10.52 -59.10
C LEU A 12 0.25 -9.58 -57.85
N ALA A 13 -0.96 -9.27 -57.42
CA ALA A 13 -1.20 -8.63 -56.13
C ALA A 13 -1.01 -9.67 -55.03
N ALA A 14 0.09 -9.56 -54.28
CA ALA A 14 0.31 -10.32 -53.06
C ALA A 14 -0.57 -9.71 -51.95
N CYS A 15 -1.74 -10.31 -51.70
CA CYS A 15 -2.51 -10.05 -50.48
C CYS A 15 -1.76 -10.61 -49.26
N GLY A 16 -1.05 -9.76 -48.51
CA GLY A 16 -0.53 -10.08 -47.21
C GLY A 16 -1.70 -10.32 -46.25
N PHE A 17 -1.93 -11.56 -45.86
CA PHE A 17 -2.77 -11.89 -44.71
C PHE A 17 -2.06 -11.37 -43.43
N LEU A 18 -2.47 -10.22 -42.92
CA LEU A 18 -2.24 -9.88 -41.52
C LEU A 18 -3.10 -10.85 -40.68
N ALA A 19 -2.46 -11.88 -40.13
CA ALA A 19 -3.08 -12.70 -39.11
C ALA A 19 -3.36 -11.79 -37.92
N ALA A 20 -4.61 -11.38 -37.71
CA ALA A 20 -5.04 -10.79 -36.47
C ALA A 20 -4.77 -11.83 -35.36
N GLN A 21 -3.82 -11.55 -34.48
CA GLN A 21 -3.68 -12.33 -33.27
C GLN A 21 -5.00 -12.19 -32.49
N PRO A 22 -5.59 -13.29 -32.00
CA PRO A 22 -6.74 -13.18 -31.12
C PRO A 22 -6.29 -12.34 -29.91
N ALA A 23 -6.95 -11.20 -29.68
CA ALA A 23 -6.82 -10.50 -28.42
C ALA A 23 -7.21 -11.51 -27.33
N LEU A 24 -6.28 -11.87 -26.47
CA LEU A 24 -6.59 -12.64 -25.28
C LEU A 24 -7.60 -11.79 -24.50
N ALA A 25 -8.71 -12.39 -24.08
CA ALA A 25 -9.69 -11.70 -23.27
C ALA A 25 -9.00 -11.30 -21.96
N GLU A 26 -9.01 -10.01 -21.64
CA GLU A 26 -8.44 -9.49 -20.41
C GLU A 26 -9.11 -10.14 -19.20
N THR A 27 -8.32 -10.45 -18.20
CA THR A 27 -8.83 -10.99 -16.94
C THR A 27 -9.19 -9.83 -16.02
N ALA A 28 -10.49 -9.69 -15.69
CA ALA A 28 -10.94 -8.69 -14.72
C ALA A 28 -10.37 -9.01 -13.33
N VAL A 29 -9.74 -8.00 -12.70
CA VAL A 29 -9.20 -8.06 -11.33
C VAL A 29 -9.69 -6.84 -10.55
N ARG A 30 -10.41 -7.08 -9.44
CA ARG A 30 -10.94 -6.04 -8.57
C ARG A 30 -9.91 -5.67 -7.50
N PHE A 31 -9.45 -4.41 -7.52
CA PHE A 31 -8.51 -3.89 -6.54
C PHE A 31 -9.22 -3.07 -5.46
N GLY A 32 -8.84 -3.30 -4.19
CA GLY A 32 -9.12 -2.40 -3.08
C GLY A 32 -7.88 -1.57 -2.76
N VAL A 33 -8.01 -0.24 -2.79
CA VAL A 33 -6.92 0.69 -2.45
C VAL A 33 -7.44 1.78 -1.51
N ASP A 34 -6.56 2.41 -0.74
CA ASP A 34 -6.93 3.56 0.07
C ASP A 34 -6.89 4.88 -0.74
N ALA A 35 -7.43 5.93 -0.16
CA ALA A 35 -7.44 7.28 -0.75
C ALA A 35 -6.11 8.05 -0.53
N TYR A 36 -5.04 7.36 -0.19
CA TYR A 36 -3.70 7.91 0.08
C TYR A 36 -2.66 7.31 -0.87
N THR A 37 -1.38 7.42 -0.51
CA THR A 37 -0.26 6.98 -1.36
C THR A 37 0.06 5.48 -1.29
N THR A 38 -0.65 4.69 -0.46
CA THR A 38 -0.42 3.23 -0.35
C THR A 38 -0.71 2.50 -1.68
N GLY A 39 -1.69 2.99 -2.45
CA GLY A 39 -2.06 2.45 -3.76
C GLY A 39 -1.25 2.97 -4.95
N SER A 40 -0.13 3.67 -4.72
CA SER A 40 0.63 4.38 -5.77
C SER A 40 0.95 3.51 -6.99
N GLN A 41 1.43 2.28 -6.78
CA GLN A 41 1.76 1.40 -7.91
C GLN A 41 0.52 0.98 -8.70
N ILE A 42 -0.63 0.80 -8.04
CA ILE A 42 -1.90 0.46 -8.71
C ILE A 42 -2.32 1.59 -9.65
N TRP A 43 -2.31 2.84 -9.15
CA TRP A 43 -2.67 4.01 -9.96
C TRP A 43 -1.73 4.22 -11.14
N VAL A 44 -0.42 4.06 -10.90
CA VAL A 44 0.58 4.20 -11.96
C VAL A 44 0.49 3.05 -12.97
N ALA A 45 0.26 1.82 -12.53
CA ALA A 45 0.10 0.69 -13.45
C ALA A 45 -1.11 0.87 -14.37
N GLU A 46 -2.22 1.41 -13.85
CA GLU A 46 -3.42 1.71 -14.62
C GLU A 46 -3.15 2.82 -15.65
N ASP A 47 -2.70 4.01 -15.21
CA ASP A 47 -2.50 5.15 -16.10
C ASP A 47 -1.41 4.93 -17.16
N LYS A 48 -0.40 4.09 -16.85
CA LYS A 48 0.68 3.75 -17.79
C LYS A 48 0.34 2.57 -18.70
N GLY A 49 -0.84 1.94 -18.53
CA GLY A 49 -1.27 0.79 -19.33
C GLY A 49 -0.51 -0.50 -19.02
N TYR A 50 0.16 -0.59 -17.86
CA TYR A 50 0.92 -1.80 -17.52
C TYR A 50 0.02 -2.99 -17.20
N PHE A 51 -1.21 -2.75 -16.74
CA PHE A 51 -2.21 -3.80 -16.57
C PHE A 51 -2.67 -4.35 -17.91
N ASP A 52 -2.96 -3.49 -18.89
CA ASP A 52 -3.35 -3.88 -20.25
C ASP A 52 -2.25 -4.71 -20.94
N GLU A 53 -0.97 -4.30 -20.76
CA GLU A 53 0.19 -5.04 -21.29
C GLU A 53 0.27 -6.48 -20.75
N GLU A 54 -0.21 -6.71 -19.53
CA GLU A 54 -0.24 -8.02 -18.87
C GLU A 54 -1.60 -8.73 -19.01
N GLY A 55 -2.55 -8.18 -19.80
CA GLY A 55 -3.86 -8.76 -20.04
C GLY A 55 -4.81 -8.69 -18.84
N ILE A 56 -4.71 -7.64 -18.03
CA ILE A 56 -5.52 -7.40 -16.85
C ILE A 56 -6.46 -6.22 -17.09
N ASP A 57 -7.77 -6.43 -16.93
CA ASP A 57 -8.80 -5.39 -16.79
C ASP A 57 -8.88 -5.00 -15.30
N ALA A 58 -8.23 -3.90 -14.93
CA ALA A 58 -8.14 -3.47 -13.55
C ALA A 58 -9.39 -2.69 -13.12
N GLN A 59 -10.12 -3.20 -12.13
CA GLN A 59 -11.31 -2.58 -11.57
C GLN A 59 -11.01 -2.04 -10.17
N ILE A 60 -10.65 -0.75 -10.10
CA ILE A 60 -10.12 -0.14 -8.88
C ILE A 60 -11.23 0.52 -8.07
N THR A 61 -11.35 0.14 -6.80
CA THR A 61 -12.24 0.77 -5.81
C THR A 61 -11.43 1.44 -4.72
N THR A 62 -11.64 2.75 -4.53
CA THR A 62 -10.98 3.54 -3.49
C THR A 62 -11.81 3.54 -2.21
N PHE A 63 -11.16 3.25 -1.08
CA PHE A 63 -11.72 3.27 0.27
C PHE A 63 -11.11 4.42 1.09
N ALA A 64 -11.77 4.79 2.19
CA ALA A 64 -11.26 5.86 3.05
C ALA A 64 -9.96 5.47 3.78
N THR A 65 -9.75 4.18 4.05
CA THR A 65 -8.56 3.65 4.72
C THR A 65 -8.10 2.33 4.08
N GLY A 66 -6.83 1.98 4.26
CA GLY A 66 -6.29 0.67 3.87
C GLY A 66 -6.94 -0.49 4.65
N VAL A 67 -7.43 -0.23 5.86
CA VAL A 67 -8.23 -1.18 6.65
C VAL A 67 -9.48 -1.61 5.89
N GLU A 68 -10.27 -0.64 5.41
CA GLU A 68 -11.49 -0.91 4.64
C GLU A 68 -11.20 -1.61 3.30
N ALA A 69 -10.08 -1.26 2.65
CA ALA A 69 -9.64 -1.89 1.41
C ALA A 69 -9.32 -3.39 1.62
N ILE A 70 -8.62 -3.74 2.70
CA ILE A 70 -8.32 -5.14 3.05
C ILE A 70 -9.60 -5.86 3.49
N ASP A 71 -10.48 -5.21 4.24
CA ASP A 71 -11.76 -5.79 4.65
C ASP A 71 -12.66 -6.10 3.44
N ALA A 72 -12.61 -5.28 2.38
CA ALA A 72 -13.31 -5.56 1.12
C ALA A 72 -12.82 -6.86 0.46
N LEU A 73 -11.53 -7.19 0.56
CA LEU A 73 -10.95 -8.46 0.12
C LEU A 73 -11.54 -9.65 0.92
N LEU A 74 -11.60 -9.52 2.26
CA LEU A 74 -12.12 -10.58 3.14
C LEU A 74 -13.59 -10.94 2.89
N VAL A 75 -14.39 -9.97 2.39
CA VAL A 75 -15.81 -10.16 2.07
C VAL A 75 -16.09 -10.37 0.57
N GLY A 76 -15.06 -10.55 -0.24
CA GLY A 76 -15.17 -10.85 -1.66
C GLY A 76 -15.59 -9.66 -2.55
N ARG A 77 -15.40 -8.42 -2.08
CA ARG A 77 -15.61 -7.19 -2.86
C ARG A 77 -14.37 -6.77 -3.65
N ALA A 78 -13.19 -7.24 -3.25
CA ALA A 78 -11.94 -7.10 -3.97
C ALA A 78 -11.28 -8.48 -4.14
N ASP A 79 -10.49 -8.65 -5.18
CA ASP A 79 -9.70 -9.84 -5.45
C ASP A 79 -8.27 -9.67 -4.93
N MET A 80 -7.74 -8.45 -5.03
CA MET A 80 -6.44 -8.05 -4.51
C MET A 80 -6.54 -6.70 -3.79
N SER A 81 -5.68 -6.49 -2.80
CA SER A 81 -5.65 -5.24 -2.04
C SER A 81 -4.23 -4.92 -1.60
N VAL A 82 -3.94 -3.63 -1.47
CA VAL A 82 -2.72 -3.12 -0.87
C VAL A 82 -3.00 -2.55 0.52
N GLY A 83 -2.03 -2.63 1.40
CA GLY A 83 -2.16 -2.07 2.75
C GLY A 83 -0.85 -2.11 3.51
N LEU A 84 -0.76 -1.26 4.54
CA LEU A 84 0.36 -1.25 5.45
C LEU A 84 0.41 -2.54 6.28
N ASP A 85 1.53 -2.80 6.90
CA ASP A 85 1.89 -4.05 7.59
C ASP A 85 0.89 -4.46 8.66
N PHE A 86 0.62 -3.63 9.66
CA PHE A 86 -0.25 -4.01 10.78
C PHE A 86 -1.68 -4.34 10.34
N PRO A 87 -2.40 -3.50 9.57
CA PRO A 87 -3.74 -3.86 9.10
C PRO A 87 -3.73 -5.12 8.24
N MET A 88 -2.69 -5.37 7.45
CA MET A 88 -2.56 -6.56 6.62
C MET A 88 -2.35 -7.82 7.47
N VAL A 89 -1.33 -7.84 8.31
CA VAL A 89 -0.98 -9.00 9.15
C VAL A 89 -2.08 -9.36 10.12
N SER A 90 -2.76 -8.37 10.70
CA SER A 90 -3.89 -8.59 11.62
C SER A 90 -5.10 -9.27 10.98
N ARG A 91 -5.18 -9.34 9.65
CA ARG A 91 -6.30 -9.90 8.87
C ARG A 91 -5.99 -11.22 8.15
N ILE A 92 -4.77 -11.73 8.26
CA ILE A 92 -4.39 -13.03 7.68
C ILE A 92 -5.15 -14.19 8.34
N GLN A 93 -5.70 -13.97 9.53
CA GLN A 93 -6.47 -14.98 10.27
C GLN A 93 -7.57 -15.60 9.42
N GLY A 94 -7.69 -16.93 9.53
CA GLY A 94 -8.72 -17.70 8.79
C GLY A 94 -8.36 -18.06 7.36
N GLY A 95 -7.15 -17.73 6.88
CA GLY A 95 -6.63 -18.17 5.58
C GLY A 95 -7.36 -17.60 4.36
N LYS A 96 -8.16 -16.54 4.52
CA LYS A 96 -8.93 -15.94 3.43
C LYS A 96 -8.10 -15.07 2.49
N LEU A 97 -6.92 -14.65 2.91
CA LEU A 97 -5.98 -13.89 2.11
C LEU A 97 -4.56 -14.40 2.27
N LYS A 98 -3.73 -14.15 1.27
CA LYS A 98 -2.29 -14.37 1.27
C LYS A 98 -1.57 -13.10 0.87
N VAL A 99 -0.55 -12.74 1.62
CA VAL A 99 0.43 -11.71 1.22
C VAL A 99 1.30 -12.28 0.12
N LEU A 100 1.51 -11.51 -0.94
CA LEU A 100 2.25 -11.94 -2.14
C LEU A 100 3.60 -11.27 -2.26
N ALA A 101 3.70 -9.99 -1.85
CA ALA A 101 4.92 -9.19 -1.92
C ALA A 101 4.84 -7.99 -0.98
N GLY A 102 5.99 -7.51 -0.49
CA GLY A 102 6.16 -6.12 -0.11
C GLY A 102 6.13 -5.24 -1.35
N ILE A 103 5.52 -4.05 -1.28
CA ILE A 103 5.38 -3.13 -2.41
C ILE A 103 6.17 -1.83 -2.22
N PHE A 104 6.44 -1.45 -0.99
CA PHE A 104 7.37 -0.40 -0.64
C PHE A 104 7.85 -0.53 0.82
N HIS A 105 9.00 0.08 1.09
CA HIS A 105 9.47 0.32 2.45
C HIS A 105 9.19 1.76 2.84
N SER A 106 8.64 1.98 4.03
CA SER A 106 8.49 3.32 4.58
C SER A 106 9.80 3.76 5.23
N THR A 107 10.27 4.95 4.86
CA THR A 107 11.31 5.65 5.63
C THR A 107 10.65 6.40 6.79
N PRO A 108 11.34 6.53 7.94
CA PRO A 108 10.78 7.27 9.08
C PRO A 108 10.42 8.70 8.74
N GLY A 109 9.39 9.21 9.43
CA GLY A 109 8.94 10.59 9.28
C GLY A 109 7.60 10.76 8.56
N PHE A 110 6.98 9.68 8.10
CA PHE A 110 5.65 9.73 7.49
C PHE A 110 4.56 10.09 8.51
N HIS A 111 4.60 9.50 9.71
CA HIS A 111 3.71 9.85 10.82
C HIS A 111 4.42 10.81 11.77
N LYS A 112 3.72 11.86 12.20
CA LYS A 112 4.20 12.85 13.14
C LYS A 112 3.37 12.79 14.43
N LEU A 113 4.04 12.71 15.58
CA LEU A 113 3.36 12.82 16.87
C LEU A 113 3.07 14.28 17.15
N VAL A 114 1.82 14.66 17.00
CA VAL A 114 1.32 15.99 17.36
C VAL A 114 0.78 15.94 18.78
N VAL A 115 1.20 16.91 19.59
CA VAL A 115 0.87 17.01 21.01
C VAL A 115 0.43 18.42 21.38
N SER A 116 -0.33 18.56 22.48
CA SER A 116 -0.64 19.84 23.09
C SER A 116 0.61 20.47 23.71
N ASN A 117 0.62 21.80 23.84
CA ASN A 117 1.79 22.58 24.26
C ASN A 117 2.30 22.28 25.69
N ASP A 118 1.54 21.57 26.51
CA ASP A 118 1.93 21.17 27.89
C ASP A 118 2.68 19.83 27.94
N ILE A 119 2.81 19.12 26.81
CA ILE A 119 3.57 17.88 26.67
C ILE A 119 4.91 18.22 26.03
N GLN A 120 6.03 18.05 26.75
CA GLN A 120 7.38 18.39 26.27
C GLN A 120 8.28 17.16 26.08
N GLU A 121 7.98 16.06 26.76
CA GLU A 121 8.71 14.80 26.69
C GLU A 121 7.75 13.60 26.79
N PRO A 122 8.18 12.38 26.39
CA PRO A 122 7.31 11.21 26.39
C PRO A 122 6.66 10.90 27.75
N SER A 123 7.34 11.19 28.86
CA SER A 123 6.81 10.97 30.21
C SER A 123 5.58 11.81 30.53
N ASP A 124 5.40 12.97 29.87
CA ASP A 124 4.25 13.86 30.06
C ASP A 124 2.95 13.29 29.46
N LEU A 125 3.06 12.22 28.64
CA LEU A 125 1.90 11.51 28.09
C LEU A 125 1.14 10.72 29.16
N LYS A 126 1.73 10.44 30.33
CA LYS A 126 1.03 9.71 31.40
C LYS A 126 -0.21 10.46 31.86
N GLY A 127 -1.33 9.75 31.90
CA GLY A 127 -2.64 10.30 32.24
C GLY A 127 -3.30 11.12 31.11
N LYS A 128 -2.66 11.26 29.96
CA LYS A 128 -3.19 12.00 28.81
C LYS A 128 -4.07 11.13 27.92
N LYS A 129 -4.90 11.80 27.11
CA LYS A 129 -5.76 11.17 26.11
C LYS A 129 -5.03 11.12 24.79
N ILE A 130 -4.78 9.90 24.30
CA ILE A 130 -4.06 9.67 23.05
C ILE A 130 -5.04 9.13 22.02
N GLY A 131 -5.20 9.87 20.92
CA GLY A 131 -6.01 9.43 19.79
C GLY A 131 -5.27 8.40 18.96
N ILE A 132 -5.98 7.37 18.50
CA ILE A 132 -5.47 6.37 17.56
C ILE A 132 -6.47 6.12 16.43
N ALA A 133 -5.97 5.90 15.21
CA ALA A 133 -6.75 5.35 14.12
C ALA A 133 -6.79 3.82 14.29
N THR A 134 -7.88 3.32 14.85
CA THR A 134 -8.00 1.93 15.29
C THR A 134 -7.72 0.92 14.17
N GLY A 135 -6.77 0.02 14.41
CA GLY A 135 -6.43 -1.08 13.48
C GLY A 135 -5.56 -0.67 12.30
N THR A 136 -5.10 0.58 12.23
CA THR A 136 -4.14 1.06 11.21
C THR A 136 -2.70 0.91 11.69
N ALA A 137 -1.71 1.13 10.80
CA ALA A 137 -0.30 1.17 11.18
C ALA A 137 -0.01 2.23 12.26
N GLU A 138 -0.71 3.37 12.24
CA GLU A 138 -0.60 4.42 13.25
C GLU A 138 -0.93 3.90 14.66
N HIS A 139 -1.93 3.02 14.80
CA HIS A 139 -2.24 2.38 16.08
C HIS A 139 -1.03 1.61 16.64
N LEU A 140 -0.38 0.79 15.80
CA LEU A 140 0.82 0.06 16.22
C LEU A 140 1.97 1.01 16.54
N ILE A 141 2.19 2.04 15.72
CA ILE A 141 3.22 3.06 15.93
C ILE A 141 3.03 3.73 17.29
N THR A 142 1.80 4.12 17.63
CA THR A 142 1.48 4.73 18.92
C THR A 142 1.82 3.82 20.08
N ILE A 143 1.37 2.56 20.06
CA ILE A 143 1.66 1.61 21.13
C ILE A 143 3.17 1.36 21.26
N LYS A 144 3.87 1.15 20.16
CA LYS A 144 5.32 0.93 20.16
C LYS A 144 6.10 2.16 20.62
N TYR A 145 5.68 3.35 20.22
CA TYR A 145 6.27 4.58 20.70
C TYR A 145 6.18 4.70 22.25
N LEU A 146 5.02 4.42 22.82
CA LEU A 146 4.83 4.44 24.27
C LEU A 146 5.75 3.42 24.95
N GLU A 147 5.75 2.15 24.50
CA GLU A 147 6.61 1.09 25.04
C GLU A 147 8.10 1.46 24.99
N GLU A 148 8.59 1.94 23.84
CA GLU A 148 10.00 2.30 23.62
C GLU A 148 10.46 3.50 24.48
N ASN A 149 9.52 4.36 24.89
CA ASN A 149 9.80 5.52 25.73
C ASN A 149 9.42 5.32 27.20
N GLY A 150 9.14 4.09 27.64
CA GLY A 150 8.89 3.74 29.05
C GLY A 150 7.55 4.23 29.58
N VAL A 151 6.59 4.47 28.71
CA VAL A 151 5.19 4.79 29.05
C VAL A 151 4.35 3.55 28.79
N SER A 152 3.73 3.00 29.83
CA SER A 152 2.80 1.88 29.62
C SER A 152 1.56 2.35 28.85
N PRO A 153 1.04 1.59 27.89
CA PRO A 153 -0.27 1.86 27.31
C PRO A 153 -1.40 1.96 28.36
N ASP A 154 -1.24 1.30 29.50
CA ASP A 154 -2.18 1.36 30.63
C ASP A 154 -2.08 2.69 31.43
N ASP A 155 -0.99 3.45 31.26
CA ASP A 155 -0.80 4.76 31.92
C ASP A 155 -1.45 5.90 31.14
N VAL A 156 -2.08 5.66 29.99
CA VAL A 156 -2.72 6.65 29.11
C VAL A 156 -4.18 6.27 28.81
N GLU A 157 -5.00 7.27 28.44
CA GLU A 157 -6.36 6.99 27.94
C GLU A 157 -6.34 6.89 26.40
N ILE A 158 -6.45 5.70 25.86
CA ILE A 158 -6.52 5.49 24.39
C ILE A 158 -7.93 5.79 23.91
N VAL A 159 -8.04 6.72 22.93
CA VAL A 159 -9.30 7.10 22.28
C VAL A 159 -9.27 6.68 20.80
N GLY A 160 -10.12 5.72 20.43
CA GLY A 160 -10.18 5.18 19.07
C GLY A 160 -10.98 6.06 18.09
N PHE A 161 -10.47 6.22 16.88
CA PHE A 161 -11.09 6.92 15.76
C PHE A 161 -11.08 6.05 14.50
N THR A 162 -11.90 6.42 13.52
CA THR A 162 -11.99 5.72 12.23
C THR A 162 -11.31 6.48 11.09
N SER A 163 -10.98 7.77 11.27
CA SER A 163 -10.38 8.59 10.24
C SER A 163 -9.39 9.63 10.80
N LEU A 164 -8.44 10.03 9.94
CA LEU A 164 -7.51 11.11 10.24
C LEU A 164 -8.23 12.43 10.59
N MET A 165 -9.32 12.75 9.89
CA MET A 165 -10.03 14.00 10.10
C MET A 165 -10.73 14.06 11.46
N GLU A 166 -11.21 12.94 12.00
CA GLU A 166 -11.74 12.85 13.36
C GLU A 166 -10.64 13.08 14.40
N ILE A 167 -9.45 12.54 14.19
CA ILE A 167 -8.26 12.77 15.04
C ILE A 167 -7.90 14.25 15.04
N VAL A 168 -7.75 14.85 13.85
CA VAL A 168 -7.42 16.30 13.70
C VAL A 168 -8.45 17.18 14.42
N ALA A 169 -9.74 16.91 14.22
CA ALA A 169 -10.80 17.65 14.90
C ALA A 169 -10.77 17.48 16.44
N SER A 170 -10.40 16.29 16.91
CA SER A 170 -10.31 15.96 18.34
C SER A 170 -9.10 16.60 19.01
N LEU A 171 -7.94 16.66 18.35
CA LEU A 171 -6.77 17.44 18.79
C LEU A 171 -7.17 18.91 18.92
N ARG A 172 -7.64 19.53 17.86
CA ARG A 172 -7.99 20.96 17.82
C ARG A 172 -9.08 21.38 18.81
N SER A 173 -9.95 20.46 19.20
CA SER A 173 -10.98 20.72 20.22
C SER A 173 -10.56 20.39 21.65
N GLY A 174 -9.32 19.88 21.86
CA GLY A 174 -8.83 19.45 23.17
C GLY A 174 -9.54 18.19 23.72
N ARG A 175 -10.18 17.41 22.85
CA ARG A 175 -10.75 16.10 23.23
C ARG A 175 -9.70 15.04 23.46
N ILE A 176 -8.56 15.16 22.76
CA ILE A 176 -7.35 14.36 22.96
C ILE A 176 -6.15 15.30 23.04
N ASP A 177 -5.12 14.85 23.74
CA ASP A 177 -3.92 15.62 24.02
C ASP A 177 -2.79 15.34 23.04
N ALA A 178 -2.79 14.14 22.43
CA ALA A 178 -1.75 13.70 21.51
C ALA A 178 -2.30 12.69 20.49
N SER A 179 -1.69 12.63 19.32
CA SER A 179 -1.88 11.55 18.33
C SER A 179 -0.78 11.58 17.30
N PHE A 180 -0.41 10.41 16.77
CA PHE A 180 0.29 10.37 15.49
C PHE A 180 -0.70 10.72 14.37
N VAL A 181 -0.26 11.59 13.48
CA VAL A 181 -1.01 12.02 12.29
C VAL A 181 -0.13 11.87 11.06
N TRP A 182 -0.75 11.81 9.89
CA TRP A 182 -0.06 11.64 8.61
C TRP A 182 -0.63 12.58 7.55
N ALA A 183 -0.01 12.58 6.35
CA ALA A 183 -0.40 13.42 5.23
C ALA A 183 -0.56 14.91 5.65
N ASP A 184 -1.70 15.52 5.31
CA ASP A 184 -2.04 16.90 5.64
C ASP A 184 -2.52 17.09 7.10
N GLY A 185 -2.65 16.00 7.84
CA GLY A 185 -3.07 16.02 9.27
C GLY A 185 -2.13 16.82 10.14
N THR A 186 -0.81 16.77 9.87
CA THR A 186 0.18 17.54 10.64
C THR A 186 -0.07 19.03 10.53
N GLU A 187 -0.16 19.57 9.31
CA GLU A 187 -0.41 20.99 9.07
C GLU A 187 -1.74 21.42 9.67
N LYS A 188 -2.80 20.64 9.43
CA LYS A 188 -4.13 20.94 9.95
C LYS A 188 -4.20 20.93 11.49
N SER A 189 -3.46 20.04 12.14
CA SER A 189 -3.46 19.93 13.60
C SER A 189 -2.63 21.02 14.28
N THR A 190 -1.58 21.53 13.63
CA THR A 190 -0.65 22.52 14.22
C THR A 190 -0.94 23.96 13.80
N SER A 191 -1.87 24.18 12.87
CA SER A 191 -2.15 25.50 12.27
C SER A 191 -2.72 26.55 13.25
N ASP A 192 -3.26 26.12 14.39
CA ASP A 192 -3.79 27.02 15.43
C ASP A 192 -2.73 27.48 16.45
N GLY A 193 -1.53 26.86 16.46
CA GLY A 193 -0.45 27.16 17.40
C GLY A 193 -0.64 26.58 18.81
N GLU A 194 -1.74 25.85 19.06
CA GLU A 194 -2.00 25.17 20.33
C GLU A 194 -1.36 23.78 20.40
N HIS A 195 -0.89 23.29 19.25
CA HIS A 195 -0.26 21.98 19.09
C HIS A 195 1.03 22.10 18.30
N TYR A 196 1.96 21.17 18.53
CA TYR A 196 3.21 21.07 17.78
C TYR A 196 3.64 19.62 17.56
N VAL A 197 4.63 19.41 16.70
CA VAL A 197 5.21 18.10 16.46
C VAL A 197 6.29 17.80 17.49
N LEU A 198 6.06 16.83 18.37
CA LEU A 198 7.05 16.40 19.38
C LEU A 198 8.13 15.53 18.75
N THR A 199 7.75 14.59 17.91
CA THR A 199 8.65 13.65 17.22
C THR A 199 7.96 13.02 16.00
N ASP A 200 8.59 12.02 15.40
CA ASP A 200 8.02 11.22 14.33
C ASP A 200 8.10 9.71 14.62
N ASP A 201 7.62 8.89 13.68
CA ASP A 201 7.52 7.44 13.80
C ASP A 201 8.86 6.71 13.91
N SER A 202 10.01 7.37 13.66
CA SER A 202 11.33 6.80 13.91
C SER A 202 11.52 6.41 15.39
N ALA A 203 10.86 7.14 16.29
CA ALA A 203 10.93 6.90 17.73
C ALA A 203 10.19 5.61 18.17
N ALA A 204 9.35 5.02 17.30
CA ALA A 204 8.71 3.72 17.53
C ALA A 204 9.60 2.53 17.13
N LYS A 205 10.73 2.78 16.45
CA LYS A 205 11.72 1.78 16.00
C LYS A 205 11.15 0.64 15.15
N LEU A 206 10.06 0.90 14.44
CA LEU A 206 9.44 -0.06 13.53
C LEU A 206 10.06 0.03 12.14
N LYS A 207 10.08 -1.11 11.44
CA LYS A 207 10.34 -1.19 9.99
C LYS A 207 9.00 -1.18 9.29
N GLY A 208 8.60 -0.03 8.76
CA GLY A 208 7.34 0.11 8.04
C GLY A 208 7.43 -0.50 6.64
N SER A 209 6.43 -1.31 6.29
CA SER A 209 6.26 -1.87 4.94
C SER A 209 4.80 -1.81 4.53
N ALA A 210 4.56 -1.78 3.23
CA ALA A 210 3.25 -2.08 2.67
C ALA A 210 3.31 -3.38 1.88
N TYR A 211 2.21 -4.08 1.85
CA TYR A 211 2.08 -5.36 1.17
C TYR A 211 0.94 -5.34 0.16
N ILE A 212 1.07 -6.15 -0.88
CA ILE A 212 -0.04 -6.58 -1.72
C ILE A 212 -0.45 -7.99 -1.30
N ALA A 213 -1.76 -8.19 -1.21
CA ALA A 213 -2.36 -9.49 -0.91
C ALA A 213 -3.46 -9.83 -1.92
N ALA A 214 -3.69 -11.12 -2.11
CA ALA A 214 -4.84 -11.63 -2.85
C ALA A 214 -5.80 -12.39 -1.93
N ALA A 215 -7.08 -12.42 -2.27
CA ALA A 215 -8.02 -13.38 -1.72
C ALA A 215 -7.56 -14.79 -2.08
N SER A 216 -7.52 -15.71 -1.10
CA SER A 216 -6.99 -17.06 -1.33
C SER A 216 -7.74 -17.79 -2.45
N GLY A 217 -9.07 -17.67 -2.51
CA GLY A 217 -9.86 -18.26 -3.59
C GLY A 217 -9.53 -17.68 -4.97
N PHE A 218 -9.29 -16.36 -5.06
CA PHE A 218 -8.89 -15.74 -6.34
C PHE A 218 -7.50 -16.22 -6.78
N ALA A 219 -6.55 -16.29 -5.85
CA ALA A 219 -5.20 -16.76 -6.15
C ALA A 219 -5.18 -18.23 -6.61
N GLU A 220 -6.05 -19.08 -6.05
CA GLU A 220 -6.23 -20.47 -6.48
C GLU A 220 -6.91 -20.61 -7.84
N GLU A 221 -7.93 -19.78 -8.13
CA GLU A 221 -8.70 -19.85 -9.39
C GLU A 221 -8.02 -19.16 -10.55
N LYS A 222 -7.21 -18.12 -10.29
CA LYS A 222 -6.60 -17.23 -11.29
C LYS A 222 -5.09 -16.98 -11.02
N PRO A 223 -4.28 -18.02 -10.84
CA PRO A 223 -2.87 -17.86 -10.48
C PRO A 223 -2.09 -17.03 -11.51
N GLU A 224 -2.36 -17.21 -12.81
CA GLU A 224 -1.72 -16.46 -13.88
C GLU A 224 -2.02 -14.95 -13.81
N ALA A 225 -3.26 -14.57 -13.43
CA ALA A 225 -3.62 -13.17 -13.25
C ALA A 225 -2.86 -12.53 -12.08
N VAL A 226 -2.67 -13.27 -10.99
CA VAL A 226 -1.84 -12.80 -9.85
C VAL A 226 -0.41 -12.52 -10.30
N VAL A 227 0.20 -13.43 -11.07
CA VAL A 227 1.56 -13.25 -11.61
C VAL A 227 1.63 -12.04 -12.53
N SER A 228 0.65 -11.89 -13.45
CA SER A 228 0.54 -10.74 -14.36
C SER A 228 0.43 -9.42 -13.59
N VAL A 229 -0.40 -9.35 -12.55
CA VAL A 229 -0.52 -8.16 -11.69
C VAL A 229 0.82 -7.82 -11.04
N LEU A 230 1.54 -8.80 -10.49
CA LEU A 230 2.85 -8.54 -9.87
C LEU A 230 3.87 -8.00 -10.89
N ARG A 231 3.87 -8.47 -12.14
CA ARG A 231 4.72 -7.92 -13.21
C ARG A 231 4.37 -6.47 -13.53
N ALA A 232 3.07 -6.14 -13.62
CA ALA A 232 2.62 -4.78 -13.85
C ALA A 232 3.04 -3.83 -12.71
N LEU A 233 2.95 -4.29 -11.46
CA LEU A 233 3.36 -3.51 -10.29
C LEU A 233 4.87 -3.33 -10.17
N ASP A 234 5.68 -4.29 -10.64
CA ASP A 234 7.13 -4.13 -10.71
C ASP A 234 7.53 -3.03 -11.71
N LYS A 235 6.89 -3.01 -12.90
CA LYS A 235 7.04 -1.92 -13.87
C LYS A 235 6.64 -0.58 -13.26
N ALA A 236 5.51 -0.53 -12.54
CA ALA A 236 5.02 0.68 -11.89
C ALA A 236 5.97 1.17 -10.78
N SER A 237 6.53 0.26 -9.98
CA SER A 237 7.53 0.58 -8.96
C SER A 237 8.76 1.24 -9.59
N SER A 238 9.30 0.61 -10.64
CA SER A 238 10.44 1.14 -11.40
C SER A 238 10.15 2.51 -12.01
N PHE A 239 8.93 2.72 -12.52
CA PHE A 239 8.50 4.01 -13.07
C PHE A 239 8.45 5.08 -11.97
N ILE A 240 7.84 4.80 -10.81
CA ILE A 240 7.73 5.76 -9.69
C ILE A 240 9.12 6.21 -9.23
N GLU A 241 10.05 5.25 -9.07
CA GLU A 241 11.41 5.58 -8.62
C GLU A 241 12.18 6.45 -9.63
N ALA A 242 11.98 6.23 -10.91
CA ALA A 242 12.66 6.98 -11.98
C ALA A 242 11.95 8.32 -12.29
N ASN A 243 10.66 8.48 -12.01
CA ASN A 243 9.81 9.59 -12.50
C ASN A 243 8.88 10.13 -11.41
N ARG A 244 9.42 10.44 -10.22
CA ARG A 244 8.63 10.83 -9.04
C ARG A 244 7.68 12.01 -9.26
N ASP A 245 8.05 12.96 -10.11
CA ASP A 245 7.19 14.12 -10.42
C ASP A 245 5.97 13.71 -11.26
N GLU A 246 6.15 12.90 -12.32
CA GLU A 246 5.05 12.38 -13.12
C GLU A 246 4.19 11.41 -12.32
N ALA A 247 4.80 10.56 -11.50
CA ALA A 247 4.08 9.69 -10.59
C ALA A 247 3.20 10.49 -9.61
N ALA A 248 3.70 11.62 -9.08
CA ALA A 248 2.91 12.50 -8.22
C ALA A 248 1.71 13.11 -8.95
N ASP A 249 1.83 13.47 -10.22
CA ASP A 249 0.72 13.97 -11.03
C ASP A 249 -0.36 12.89 -11.21
N ILE A 250 0.04 11.66 -11.55
CA ILE A 250 -0.87 10.52 -11.70
C ILE A 250 -1.60 10.25 -10.37
N ILE A 251 -0.86 10.04 -9.27
CA ILE A 251 -1.43 9.68 -7.97
C ILE A 251 -2.35 10.79 -7.44
N ALA A 252 -1.97 12.06 -7.61
CA ALA A 252 -2.80 13.19 -7.21
C ALA A 252 -4.15 13.21 -7.93
N SER A 253 -4.20 12.80 -9.21
CA SER A 253 -5.44 12.72 -9.98
C SER A 253 -6.43 11.70 -9.41
N HIS A 254 -5.94 10.59 -8.86
CA HIS A 254 -6.75 9.52 -8.27
C HIS A 254 -7.12 9.78 -6.80
N THR A 255 -6.20 10.32 -6.01
CA THR A 255 -6.41 10.59 -4.58
C THR A 255 -7.10 11.91 -4.31
N ARG A 256 -7.16 12.82 -5.30
CA ARG A 256 -7.63 14.21 -5.17
C ARG A 256 -6.85 15.02 -4.12
N ALA A 257 -5.69 14.55 -3.72
CA ALA A 257 -4.78 15.30 -2.86
C ALA A 257 -4.00 16.36 -3.69
N PRO A 258 -3.57 17.48 -3.09
CA PRO A 258 -2.69 18.41 -3.79
C PRO A 258 -1.41 17.71 -4.28
N ARG A 259 -1.02 17.96 -5.53
CA ARG A 259 0.14 17.34 -6.17
C ARG A 259 1.41 17.44 -5.33
N ASP A 260 1.68 18.63 -4.77
CA ASP A 260 2.90 18.84 -3.96
C ASP A 260 2.86 18.05 -2.65
N THR A 261 1.67 17.86 -2.08
CA THR A 261 1.50 16.97 -0.91
C THR A 261 1.82 15.53 -1.30
N VAL A 262 1.29 15.03 -2.42
CA VAL A 262 1.60 13.68 -2.91
C VAL A 262 3.10 13.55 -3.18
N ARG A 263 3.71 14.52 -3.88
CA ARG A 263 5.14 14.51 -4.19
C ARG A 263 6.02 14.39 -2.93
N ASN A 264 5.66 15.15 -1.90
CA ASN A 264 6.36 15.08 -0.61
C ASN A 264 6.15 13.74 0.09
N LEU A 265 4.95 13.16 0.03
CA LEU A 265 4.65 11.86 0.65
C LEU A 265 5.42 10.71 -0.02
N LEU A 266 5.65 10.79 -1.35
CA LEU A 266 6.42 9.78 -2.06
C LEU A 266 7.89 9.69 -1.59
N GLU A 267 8.45 10.77 -1.00
CA GLU A 267 9.82 10.75 -0.46
C GLU A 267 9.98 9.82 0.75
N TYR A 268 8.88 9.50 1.44
CA TYR A 268 8.91 8.58 2.58
C TYR A 268 8.80 7.11 2.18
N ASN A 269 8.71 6.82 0.88
CA ASN A 269 8.53 5.45 0.39
C ASN A 269 9.61 5.11 -0.64
N ALA A 270 10.25 3.96 -0.46
CA ALA A 270 11.11 3.33 -1.47
C ALA A 270 10.29 2.21 -2.14
N PHE A 271 9.89 2.44 -3.39
CA PHE A 271 9.00 1.55 -4.13
C PHE A 271 9.75 0.41 -4.80
N SER A 272 9.42 -0.80 -4.42
CA SER A 272 9.95 -2.03 -5.05
C SER A 272 9.07 -3.21 -4.67
N LEU A 273 8.90 -4.17 -5.56
CA LEU A 273 8.40 -5.46 -5.13
C LEU A 273 9.54 -6.24 -4.49
N ALA A 274 9.31 -6.76 -3.28
CA ALA A 274 10.31 -7.52 -2.56
C ALA A 274 9.70 -8.55 -1.60
N LEU A 275 10.40 -9.67 -1.43
CA LEU A 275 10.30 -10.59 -0.29
C LEU A 275 11.71 -10.99 0.12
N GLY A 276 12.23 -10.35 1.13
CA GLY A 276 13.56 -10.57 1.68
C GLY A 276 13.58 -10.48 3.21
N ASP A 277 14.76 -10.40 3.79
CA ASP A 277 14.96 -10.32 5.23
C ASP A 277 14.32 -9.06 5.85
N TYR A 278 14.18 -7.97 5.06
CA TYR A 278 13.54 -6.75 5.55
C TYR A 278 12.04 -6.97 5.74
N GLU A 279 11.34 -7.49 4.72
CA GLU A 279 9.90 -7.78 4.75
C GLU A 279 9.59 -8.82 5.83
N LYS A 280 10.43 -9.87 5.91
CA LYS A 280 10.26 -10.91 6.92
C LYS A 280 10.41 -10.34 8.33
N ALA A 281 11.43 -9.54 8.60
CA ALA A 281 11.65 -8.95 9.92
C ALA A 281 10.53 -7.98 10.32
N GLY A 282 10.04 -7.16 9.38
CA GLY A 282 8.89 -6.28 9.60
C GLY A 282 7.61 -7.07 9.88
N PHE A 283 7.32 -8.08 9.06
CA PHE A 283 6.18 -8.97 9.24
C PHE A 283 6.22 -9.68 10.60
N ASP A 284 7.36 -10.25 10.98
CA ASP A 284 7.52 -10.99 12.23
C ASP A 284 7.31 -10.08 13.46
N ALA A 285 7.81 -8.83 13.43
CA ALA A 285 7.60 -7.86 14.50
C ALA A 285 6.11 -7.50 14.69
N VAL A 286 5.40 -7.30 13.58
CA VAL A 286 3.96 -7.04 13.59
C VAL A 286 3.18 -8.28 14.04
N SER A 287 3.57 -9.46 13.56
CA SER A 287 2.97 -10.75 13.89
C SER A 287 3.07 -11.05 15.40
N GLU A 288 4.21 -10.75 16.02
CA GLU A 288 4.37 -10.87 17.47
C GLU A 288 3.37 -9.99 18.23
N PHE A 289 3.19 -8.74 17.79
CA PHE A 289 2.20 -7.84 18.40
C PHE A 289 0.77 -8.35 18.21
N VAL A 290 0.40 -8.78 16.99
CA VAL A 290 -0.91 -9.35 16.67
C VAL A 290 -1.19 -10.58 17.51
N SER A 291 -0.22 -11.48 17.64
CA SER A 291 -0.37 -12.72 18.43
C SER A 291 -0.63 -12.43 19.90
N ARG A 292 0.03 -11.42 20.47
CA ARG A 292 -0.20 -11.00 21.87
C ARG A 292 -1.58 -10.35 22.06
N SER A 293 -1.99 -9.49 21.12
CA SER A 293 -3.22 -8.70 21.25
C SER A 293 -4.50 -9.46 20.85
N GLN A 294 -4.41 -10.40 19.91
CA GLN A 294 -5.56 -11.09 19.34
C GLN A 294 -5.61 -12.60 19.66
N SER A 295 -4.65 -13.13 20.41
CA SER A 295 -4.54 -14.54 20.78
C SER A 295 -4.57 -15.48 19.56
N THR A 296 -3.98 -15.05 18.43
CA THR A 296 -3.92 -15.79 17.18
C THR A 296 -2.50 -15.86 16.68
N GLU A 297 -2.05 -17.07 16.36
CA GLU A 297 -0.72 -17.27 15.80
C GLU A 297 -0.76 -16.99 14.27
N VAL A 298 -0.04 -15.95 13.84
CA VAL A 298 0.23 -15.64 12.44
C VAL A 298 1.73 -15.68 12.27
N THR A 299 2.24 -16.38 11.26
CA THR A 299 3.67 -16.44 10.96
C THR A 299 3.89 -16.03 9.50
N PHE A 300 5.10 -15.58 9.19
CA PHE A 300 5.48 -15.30 7.80
C PHE A 300 5.20 -16.51 6.89
N ALA A 301 5.60 -17.70 7.31
CA ALA A 301 5.41 -18.92 6.54
C ALA A 301 3.93 -19.28 6.27
N THR A 302 3.02 -18.94 7.17
CA THR A 302 1.58 -19.21 6.99
C THR A 302 0.82 -18.09 6.29
N GLY A 303 1.31 -16.86 6.39
CA GLY A 303 0.66 -15.65 5.87
C GLY A 303 1.13 -15.23 4.48
N VAL A 304 2.34 -15.62 4.05
CA VAL A 304 2.96 -15.18 2.80
C VAL A 304 3.06 -16.35 1.82
N ASP A 305 2.74 -16.08 0.56
CA ASP A 305 2.98 -17.00 -0.55
C ASP A 305 3.97 -16.38 -1.54
N ALA A 306 5.23 -16.75 -1.39
CA ALA A 306 6.33 -16.25 -2.21
C ALA A 306 6.35 -16.84 -3.65
N SER A 307 5.59 -17.90 -3.93
CA SER A 307 5.63 -18.60 -5.23
C SER A 307 5.24 -17.68 -6.38
N PHE A 308 4.22 -16.83 -6.20
CA PHE A 308 3.76 -15.88 -7.22
C PHE A 308 4.82 -14.84 -7.55
N LEU A 309 5.49 -14.25 -6.54
CA LEU A 309 6.55 -13.29 -6.78
C LEU A 309 7.78 -13.95 -7.39
N THR A 310 8.10 -15.17 -6.96
CA THR A 310 9.20 -15.96 -7.55
C THR A 310 8.98 -16.20 -9.05
N GLU A 311 7.75 -16.44 -9.47
CA GLU A 311 7.41 -16.60 -10.89
C GLU A 311 7.37 -15.26 -11.64
N ALA A 312 6.80 -14.22 -11.04
CA ALA A 312 6.63 -12.91 -11.66
C ALA A 312 7.96 -12.16 -11.81
N VAL A 313 8.73 -12.06 -10.71
CA VAL A 313 9.97 -11.26 -10.58
C VAL A 313 10.96 -12.04 -9.69
N PRO A 314 11.66 -13.06 -10.22
CA PRO A 314 12.54 -13.95 -9.42
C PRO A 314 13.60 -13.20 -8.61
N SER A 315 14.12 -12.09 -9.14
CA SER A 315 15.12 -11.25 -8.47
C SER A 315 14.62 -10.50 -7.23
N ALA A 316 13.29 -10.38 -7.07
CA ALA A 316 12.66 -9.71 -5.94
C ALA A 316 12.54 -10.61 -4.69
N VAL A 317 12.80 -11.91 -4.83
CA VAL A 317 12.76 -12.87 -3.72
C VAL A 317 14.18 -13.16 -3.27
N THR A 318 14.54 -12.67 -2.08
CA THR A 318 15.88 -12.79 -1.50
C THR A 318 15.85 -13.40 -0.08
N LEU A 319 14.79 -14.15 0.23
CA LEU A 319 14.69 -14.90 1.47
C LEU A 319 15.80 -15.94 1.53
N ALA A 320 16.53 -16.00 2.66
CA ALA A 320 17.45 -17.11 2.92
C ALA A 320 16.64 -18.41 3.10
N GLU A 321 17.13 -19.51 2.49
CA GLU A 321 16.56 -20.85 2.64
C GLU A 321 16.64 -21.36 4.10
#